data_74aff2bbec54ab50ebce0f8486e70803
#
_entry.id   74aff2bbec54ab50ebce0f8486e70803
#
_cell.length_a   1.000
_cell.length_b   1.000
_cell.length_c   1.000
_cell.angle_alpha   90.00
_cell.angle_beta   90.00
_cell.angle_gamma   90.00
#
_symmetry.space_group_name_H-M   'P 1'
#
loop_
_entity.id
_entity.type
_entity.pdbx_description
1 polymer ?
#
loop_
_entity_poly.entity_id
_entity_poly.type
_entity_poly.pdbx_seq_one_letter_code
_entity_poly.pdbx_strand_id
1 'polypeptide(L)'
;MIQELKNNYGHLFEDALLNEINQVGTFKEVAAGFKMMEIGDYVKAMPLLVSGAIKILRQDTDGDELLLYFLEKGDTCALTLTCCVAQTKSKIRAIAETDSKLIMIPIQQMEELSEKYKSWRHFVFESYNNRLNEMLETIDSIAFLKMDERLLKYLAEKVRISKNNTIHKTHQEIAYELHTSRVVISRLLKKLETLGKIELNRNAILIKDI
;
A
#
# COMPACT_ATOMS: atom_id res chain seq x y z
N MET A 1 -7.15 -1.56 -21.78
CA MET A 1 -7.54 -2.03 -20.43
C MET A 1 -7.61 -3.56 -20.36
N ILE A 2 -8.32 -4.27 -21.27
CA ILE A 2 -8.46 -5.74 -21.21
C ILE A 2 -7.12 -6.49 -21.18
N GLN A 3 -6.12 -6.04 -21.97
CA GLN A 3 -4.79 -6.68 -21.96
C GLN A 3 -4.10 -6.56 -20.61
N GLU A 4 -4.22 -5.42 -19.97
CA GLU A 4 -3.67 -5.20 -18.62
C GLU A 4 -4.39 -6.07 -17.57
N LEU A 5 -5.71 -6.20 -17.68
CA LEU A 5 -6.48 -7.11 -16.83
C LEU A 5 -6.00 -8.56 -17.00
N LYS A 6 -5.89 -9.05 -18.24
CA LYS A 6 -5.43 -10.41 -18.51
C LYS A 6 -4.01 -10.67 -18.00
N ASN A 7 -3.10 -9.73 -18.18
CA ASN A 7 -1.71 -9.86 -17.75
C ASN A 7 -1.54 -9.88 -16.22
N ASN A 8 -2.42 -9.17 -15.49
CA ASN A 8 -2.27 -9.00 -14.04
C ASN A 8 -3.23 -9.88 -13.23
N TYR A 9 -4.41 -10.18 -13.77
CA TYR A 9 -5.49 -10.86 -13.05
C TYR A 9 -6.00 -12.10 -13.78
N GLY A 10 -5.46 -12.45 -14.96
CA GLY A 10 -5.89 -13.61 -15.75
C GLY A 10 -5.63 -14.97 -15.09
N HIS A 11 -4.74 -15.02 -14.08
CA HIS A 11 -4.50 -16.20 -13.26
C HIS A 11 -5.47 -16.32 -12.07
N LEU A 12 -6.19 -15.23 -11.75
CA LEU A 12 -7.13 -15.14 -10.64
C LEU A 12 -8.59 -15.19 -11.12
N PHE A 13 -8.86 -14.59 -12.29
CA PHE A 13 -10.22 -14.34 -12.78
C PHE A 13 -10.47 -15.06 -14.10
N GLU A 14 -11.65 -15.64 -14.24
CA GLU A 14 -12.15 -16.18 -15.50
C GLU A 14 -12.37 -15.09 -16.55
N ASP A 15 -12.29 -15.46 -17.84
CA ASP A 15 -12.45 -14.53 -18.98
C ASP A 15 -13.77 -13.73 -18.92
N ALA A 16 -14.86 -14.35 -18.46
CA ALA A 16 -16.15 -13.68 -18.32
C ALA A 16 -16.08 -12.51 -17.33
N LEU A 17 -15.45 -12.70 -16.17
CA LEU A 17 -15.23 -11.65 -15.16
C LEU A 17 -14.30 -10.56 -15.69
N LEU A 18 -13.19 -10.93 -16.35
CA LEU A 18 -12.27 -9.95 -16.93
C LEU A 18 -12.96 -9.05 -17.97
N ASN A 19 -13.84 -9.63 -18.80
CA ASN A 19 -14.60 -8.87 -19.79
C ASN A 19 -15.62 -7.93 -19.11
N GLU A 20 -16.29 -8.38 -18.06
CA GLU A 20 -17.25 -7.57 -17.31
C GLU A 20 -16.53 -6.41 -16.59
N ILE A 21 -15.41 -6.67 -15.93
CA ILE A 21 -14.57 -5.61 -15.34
C ILE A 21 -14.10 -4.62 -16.42
N ASN A 22 -13.74 -5.09 -17.61
CA ASN A 22 -13.34 -4.21 -18.71
C ASN A 22 -14.48 -3.31 -19.21
N GLN A 23 -15.72 -3.70 -19.05
CA GLN A 23 -16.91 -2.91 -19.45
C GLN A 23 -17.26 -1.85 -18.39
N VAL A 24 -17.21 -2.22 -17.11
CA VAL A 24 -17.67 -1.34 -16.01
C VAL A 24 -16.54 -0.53 -15.37
N GLY A 25 -15.30 -0.99 -15.48
CA GLY A 25 -14.13 -0.38 -14.89
C GLY A 25 -13.63 0.83 -15.67
N THR A 26 -12.96 1.74 -14.95
CA THR A 26 -12.27 2.91 -15.55
C THR A 26 -10.77 2.80 -15.31
N PHE A 27 -9.99 2.89 -16.38
CA PHE A 27 -8.53 2.92 -16.30
C PHE A 27 -8.05 4.29 -15.83
N LYS A 28 -7.15 4.33 -14.86
CA LYS A 28 -6.59 5.54 -14.28
C LYS A 28 -5.08 5.44 -14.14
N GLU A 29 -4.37 6.46 -14.60
CA GLU A 29 -2.95 6.65 -14.36
C GLU A 29 -2.75 7.82 -13.40
N VAL A 30 -1.86 7.66 -12.44
CA VAL A 30 -1.56 8.68 -11.44
C VAL A 30 -0.06 8.77 -11.23
N ALA A 31 0.44 9.99 -11.09
CA ALA A 31 1.85 10.24 -10.77
C ALA A 31 2.14 9.97 -9.29
N ALA A 32 3.40 9.70 -8.97
CA ALA A 32 3.87 9.64 -7.60
C ALA A 32 3.45 10.88 -6.80
N GLY A 33 3.03 10.70 -5.56
CA GLY A 33 2.51 11.75 -4.69
C GLY A 33 1.03 12.10 -4.90
N PHE A 34 0.36 11.56 -5.92
CA PHE A 34 -1.05 11.81 -6.14
C PHE A 34 -1.90 11.23 -4.99
N LYS A 35 -2.74 12.05 -4.39
CA LYS A 35 -3.69 11.65 -3.35
C LYS A 35 -4.92 11.05 -3.98
N MET A 36 -5.08 9.76 -3.84
CA MET A 36 -6.22 9.01 -4.40
C MET A 36 -7.46 9.09 -3.51
N MET A 37 -7.25 9.18 -2.20
CA MET A 37 -8.30 9.21 -1.18
C MET A 37 -7.82 9.96 0.05
N GLU A 38 -8.65 10.79 0.61
CA GLU A 38 -8.45 11.46 1.90
C GLU A 38 -9.35 10.84 2.98
N ILE A 39 -8.92 11.03 4.24
CA ILE A 39 -9.73 10.65 5.39
C ILE A 39 -11.02 11.46 5.38
N GLY A 40 -12.15 10.80 5.57
CA GLY A 40 -13.47 11.42 5.53
C GLY A 40 -14.14 11.41 4.16
N ASP A 41 -13.44 11.02 3.09
CA ASP A 41 -14.03 10.84 1.76
C ASP A 41 -14.98 9.64 1.71
N TYR A 42 -16.03 9.76 0.89
CA TYR A 42 -16.84 8.60 0.53
C TYR A 42 -16.16 7.80 -0.58
N VAL A 43 -16.07 6.50 -0.36
CA VAL A 43 -15.52 5.57 -1.35
C VAL A 43 -16.53 5.39 -2.48
N LYS A 44 -16.10 5.62 -3.73
CA LYS A 44 -16.93 5.52 -4.93
C LYS A 44 -16.54 4.37 -5.85
N ALA A 45 -15.31 3.88 -5.72
CA ALA A 45 -14.79 2.80 -6.55
C ALA A 45 -13.70 2.03 -5.82
N MET A 46 -13.56 0.75 -6.15
CA MET A 46 -12.50 -0.13 -5.69
C MET A 46 -11.34 -0.13 -6.68
N PRO A 47 -10.10 0.08 -6.24
CA PRO A 47 -8.93 -0.01 -7.11
C PRO A 47 -8.48 -1.47 -7.29
N LEU A 48 -8.19 -1.86 -8.54
CA LEU A 48 -7.32 -2.97 -8.88
C LEU A 48 -5.99 -2.39 -9.35
N LEU A 49 -4.90 -2.66 -8.66
CA LEU A 49 -3.60 -2.09 -8.99
C LEU A 49 -2.92 -2.91 -10.08
N VAL A 50 -2.66 -2.28 -11.22
CA VAL A 50 -2.03 -2.88 -12.41
C VAL A 50 -0.51 -2.73 -12.37
N SER A 51 -0.02 -1.57 -11.93
CA SER A 51 1.41 -1.29 -11.74
C SER A 51 1.62 -0.15 -10.77
N GLY A 52 2.83 -0.06 -10.22
CA GLY A 52 3.20 0.93 -9.21
C GLY A 52 2.92 0.46 -7.79
N ALA A 53 2.86 1.39 -6.85
CA ALA A 53 2.58 1.14 -5.44
C ALA A 53 1.78 2.30 -4.82
N ILE A 54 0.81 1.97 -3.96
CA ILE A 54 0.00 2.94 -3.22
C ILE A 54 0.23 2.74 -1.74
N LYS A 55 0.65 3.77 -1.02
CA LYS A 55 0.76 3.74 0.43
C LYS A 55 -0.58 4.04 1.08
N ILE A 56 -0.91 3.24 2.08
CA ILE A 56 -2.13 3.39 2.88
C ILE A 56 -1.73 3.88 4.27
N LEU A 57 -2.26 5.04 4.62
CA LEU A 57 -1.97 5.75 5.85
C LEU A 57 -3.23 5.85 6.71
N ARG A 58 -3.05 5.80 8.02
CA ARG A 58 -4.06 6.16 9.00
C ARG A 58 -3.58 7.35 9.80
N GLN A 59 -4.49 8.22 10.18
CA GLN A 59 -4.21 9.37 11.04
C GLN A 59 -4.80 9.14 12.43
N ASP A 60 -4.08 9.49 13.46
CA ASP A 60 -4.57 9.50 14.83
C ASP A 60 -5.33 10.81 15.16
N THR A 61 -5.72 10.97 16.42
CA THR A 61 -6.47 12.15 16.91
C THR A 61 -5.63 13.43 16.92
N ASP A 62 -4.31 13.30 16.98
CA ASP A 62 -3.36 14.41 17.05
C ASP A 62 -2.87 14.84 15.65
N GLY A 63 -3.28 14.11 14.62
CA GLY A 63 -2.93 14.38 13.22
C GLY A 63 -1.70 13.63 12.74
N ASP A 64 -1.10 12.78 13.56
CA ASP A 64 0.04 11.97 13.19
C ASP A 64 -0.36 10.83 12.26
N GLU A 65 0.45 10.60 11.22
CA GLU A 65 0.18 9.57 10.21
C GLU A 65 0.96 8.29 10.48
N LEU A 66 0.26 7.16 10.48
CA LEU A 66 0.82 5.82 10.53
C LEU A 66 0.71 5.17 9.17
N LEU A 67 1.84 4.75 8.62
CA LEU A 67 1.85 3.86 7.46
C LEU A 67 1.34 2.48 7.89
N LEU A 68 0.22 2.05 7.29
CA LEU A 68 -0.34 0.74 7.56
C LEU A 68 0.30 -0.32 6.66
N TYR A 69 0.26 -0.10 5.34
CA TYR A 69 0.81 -1.01 4.33
C TYR A 69 0.91 -0.34 2.96
N PHE A 70 1.52 -1.05 2.03
CA PHE A 70 1.50 -0.72 0.61
C PHE A 70 0.55 -1.66 -0.13
N LEU A 71 -0.19 -1.11 -1.10
CA LEU A 71 -0.83 -1.90 -2.15
C LEU A 71 0.17 -2.05 -3.29
N GLU A 72 0.30 -3.26 -3.78
CA GLU A 72 1.19 -3.61 -4.88
C GLU A 72 0.41 -4.16 -6.09
N LYS A 73 1.13 -4.44 -7.16
CA LYS A 73 0.56 -5.04 -8.37
C LYS A 73 -0.21 -6.33 -8.05
N GLY A 74 -1.45 -6.41 -8.49
CA GLY A 74 -2.33 -7.54 -8.23
C GLY A 74 -3.21 -7.38 -6.98
N ASP A 75 -2.97 -6.34 -6.17
CA ASP A 75 -3.74 -6.09 -4.96
C ASP A 75 -4.98 -5.23 -5.20
N THR A 76 -5.85 -5.28 -4.19
CA THR A 76 -6.93 -4.31 -3.98
C THR A 76 -6.93 -3.82 -2.53
N CYS A 77 -7.63 -2.71 -2.29
CA CYS A 77 -7.73 -2.15 -0.94
C CYS A 77 -8.92 -2.76 -0.17
N ALA A 78 -8.65 -3.70 0.72
CA ALA A 78 -9.66 -4.32 1.57
C ALA A 78 -10.43 -3.31 2.46
N LEU A 79 -9.76 -2.26 2.94
CA LEU A 79 -10.43 -1.19 3.70
C LEU A 79 -11.39 -0.37 2.84
N THR A 80 -11.08 -0.19 1.56
CA THR A 80 -12.00 0.40 0.58
C THR A 80 -13.25 -0.48 0.43
N LEU A 81 -13.09 -1.81 0.35
CA LEU A 81 -14.22 -2.75 0.30
C LEU A 81 -15.14 -2.62 1.52
N THR A 82 -14.57 -2.54 2.72
CA THR A 82 -15.36 -2.36 3.96
C THR A 82 -16.18 -1.07 3.94
N CYS A 83 -15.58 0.04 3.50
CA CYS A 83 -16.28 1.32 3.37
C CYS A 83 -17.39 1.24 2.31
N CYS A 84 -17.17 0.47 1.24
CA CYS A 84 -18.14 0.24 0.19
C CYS A 84 -19.42 -0.43 0.74
N VAL A 85 -19.27 -1.56 1.40
CA VAL A 85 -20.40 -2.34 1.95
C VAL A 85 -21.14 -1.57 3.03
N ALA A 86 -20.42 -0.86 3.91
CA ALA A 86 -21.00 -0.14 5.04
C ALA A 86 -21.44 1.29 4.71
N GLN A 87 -21.21 1.79 3.50
CA GLN A 87 -21.48 3.19 3.09
C GLN A 87 -20.85 4.21 4.06
N THR A 88 -19.69 3.90 4.59
CA THR A 88 -18.98 4.73 5.57
C THR A 88 -17.90 5.57 4.91
N LYS A 89 -17.52 6.65 5.58
CA LYS A 89 -16.39 7.48 5.19
C LYS A 89 -15.07 6.75 5.39
N SER A 90 -14.10 7.01 4.53
CA SER A 90 -12.75 6.46 4.64
C SER A 90 -12.09 6.89 5.96
N LYS A 91 -11.47 5.94 6.64
CA LYS A 91 -10.62 6.16 7.82
C LYS A 91 -9.13 6.15 7.46
N ILE A 92 -8.83 6.07 6.15
CA ILE A 92 -7.48 5.99 5.63
C ILE A 92 -7.25 7.06 4.56
N ARG A 93 -5.98 7.40 4.37
CA ARG A 93 -5.48 8.17 3.23
C ARG A 93 -4.74 7.23 2.29
N ALA A 94 -4.95 7.36 0.99
CA ALA A 94 -4.26 6.59 -0.03
C ALA A 94 -3.48 7.53 -0.95
N ILE A 95 -2.15 7.32 -1.07
CA ILE A 95 -1.26 8.16 -1.87
C ILE A 95 -0.41 7.26 -2.76
N ALA A 96 -0.29 7.61 -4.04
CA ALA A 96 0.63 6.92 -4.95
C ALA A 96 2.09 7.11 -4.47
N GLU A 97 2.76 6.02 -4.12
CA GLU A 97 4.19 6.06 -3.75
C GLU A 97 5.08 6.13 -4.98
N THR A 98 4.66 5.50 -6.07
CA THR A 98 5.28 5.55 -7.40
C THR A 98 4.22 5.88 -8.45
N ASP A 99 4.65 6.21 -9.68
CA ASP A 99 3.72 6.30 -10.81
C ASP A 99 2.95 4.99 -10.92
N SER A 100 1.63 5.10 -10.94
CA SER A 100 0.75 3.93 -10.77
C SER A 100 -0.37 3.89 -11.79
N LYS A 101 -0.74 2.67 -12.18
CA LYS A 101 -1.86 2.37 -13.07
C LYS A 101 -2.88 1.52 -12.33
N LEU A 102 -4.13 1.92 -12.41
CA LEU A 102 -5.23 1.28 -11.69
C LEU A 102 -6.45 1.10 -12.60
N ILE A 103 -7.24 0.10 -12.26
CA ILE A 103 -8.58 -0.05 -12.80
C ILE A 103 -9.56 0.17 -11.64
N MET A 104 -10.38 1.20 -11.77
CA MET A 104 -11.35 1.61 -10.76
C MET A 104 -12.69 0.96 -11.04
N ILE A 105 -13.14 0.04 -10.19
CA ILE A 105 -14.43 -0.64 -10.31
C ILE A 105 -15.46 0.13 -9.48
N PRO A 106 -16.58 0.59 -10.06
CA PRO A 106 -17.63 1.26 -9.32
C PRO A 106 -18.16 0.41 -8.16
N ILE A 107 -18.39 1.03 -7.02
CA ILE A 107 -18.85 0.34 -5.80
C ILE A 107 -20.15 -0.44 -6.01
N GLN A 108 -21.05 0.05 -6.87
CA GLN A 108 -22.32 -0.59 -7.18
C GLN A 108 -22.15 -1.98 -7.83
N GLN A 109 -21.02 -2.21 -8.50
CA GLN A 109 -20.72 -3.49 -9.14
C GLN A 109 -20.19 -4.56 -8.17
N MET A 110 -19.81 -4.16 -6.95
CA MET A 110 -19.16 -5.06 -5.99
C MET A 110 -20.04 -6.22 -5.55
N GLU A 111 -21.32 -5.94 -5.28
CA GLU A 111 -22.29 -6.93 -4.84
C GLU A 111 -22.61 -7.89 -6.00
N GLU A 112 -22.92 -7.36 -7.17
CA GLU A 112 -23.23 -8.13 -8.38
C GLU A 112 -22.08 -9.05 -8.80
N LEU A 113 -20.83 -8.54 -8.83
CA LEU A 113 -19.65 -9.35 -9.13
C LEU A 113 -19.45 -10.45 -8.06
N SER A 114 -19.73 -10.14 -6.79
CA SER A 114 -19.61 -11.11 -5.70
C SER A 114 -20.68 -12.21 -5.76
N GLU A 115 -21.88 -11.91 -6.22
CA GLU A 115 -22.91 -12.91 -6.43
C GLU A 115 -22.61 -13.80 -7.62
N LYS A 116 -22.16 -13.22 -8.72
CA LYS A 116 -22.01 -13.87 -10.02
C LYS A 116 -20.74 -14.71 -10.14
N TYR A 117 -19.60 -14.24 -9.58
CA TYR A 117 -18.29 -14.84 -9.79
C TYR A 117 -17.64 -15.36 -8.52
N LYS A 118 -17.37 -16.68 -8.49
CA LYS A 118 -16.69 -17.32 -7.35
C LYS A 118 -15.24 -16.84 -7.22
N SER A 119 -14.53 -16.62 -8.33
CA SER A 119 -13.16 -16.12 -8.33
C SER A 119 -13.07 -14.71 -7.74
N TRP A 120 -14.06 -13.84 -8.00
CA TRP A 120 -14.15 -12.53 -7.40
C TRP A 120 -14.30 -12.60 -5.88
N ARG A 121 -15.25 -13.44 -5.39
CA ARG A 121 -15.40 -13.65 -3.93
C ARG A 121 -14.12 -14.14 -3.27
N HIS A 122 -13.44 -15.10 -3.91
CA HIS A 122 -12.18 -15.64 -3.41
C HIS A 122 -11.12 -14.56 -3.32
N PHE A 123 -10.92 -13.79 -4.37
CA PHE A 123 -10.01 -12.65 -4.40
C PHE A 123 -10.30 -11.62 -3.29
N VAL A 124 -11.56 -11.29 -3.06
CA VAL A 124 -11.97 -10.38 -1.98
C VAL A 124 -11.59 -10.95 -0.61
N PHE A 125 -11.91 -12.22 -0.34
CA PHE A 125 -11.55 -12.86 0.92
C PHE A 125 -10.05 -13.00 1.12
N GLU A 126 -9.30 -13.34 0.09
CA GLU A 126 -7.83 -13.36 0.13
C GLU A 126 -7.26 -11.97 0.43
N SER A 127 -7.80 -10.93 -0.19
CA SER A 127 -7.39 -9.56 0.09
C SER A 127 -7.60 -9.17 1.56
N TYR A 128 -8.72 -9.57 2.17
CA TYR A 128 -8.95 -9.38 3.61
C TYR A 128 -7.99 -10.20 4.47
N ASN A 129 -7.76 -11.46 4.12
CA ASN A 129 -6.86 -12.33 4.86
C ASN A 129 -5.42 -11.80 4.84
N ASN A 130 -4.95 -11.35 3.69
CA ASN A 130 -3.63 -10.76 3.54
C ASN A 130 -3.49 -9.49 4.41
N ARG A 131 -4.51 -8.61 4.39
CA ARG A 131 -4.51 -7.40 5.23
C ARG A 131 -4.54 -7.72 6.72
N LEU A 132 -5.30 -8.73 7.13
CA LEU A 132 -5.33 -9.18 8.53
C LEU A 132 -3.95 -9.67 8.96
N ASN A 133 -3.30 -10.49 8.15
CA ASN A 133 -1.96 -10.99 8.44
C ASN A 133 -0.93 -9.85 8.52
N GLU A 134 -0.95 -8.88 7.60
CA GLU A 134 -0.07 -7.71 7.67
C GLU A 134 -0.33 -6.85 8.93
N MET A 135 -1.58 -6.72 9.34
CA MET A 135 -1.91 -6.03 10.59
C MET A 135 -1.36 -6.77 11.81
N LEU A 136 -1.46 -8.10 11.85
CA LEU A 136 -0.87 -8.93 12.91
C LEU A 136 0.65 -8.79 12.93
N GLU A 137 1.32 -8.86 11.79
CA GLU A 137 2.76 -8.63 11.70
C GLU A 137 3.17 -7.22 12.16
N THR A 138 2.35 -6.21 11.88
CA THR A 138 2.60 -4.85 12.36
C THR A 138 2.48 -4.77 13.88
N ILE A 139 1.44 -5.41 14.46
CA ILE A 139 1.26 -5.50 15.92
C ILE A 139 2.46 -6.22 16.54
N ASP A 140 2.88 -7.36 16.00
CA ASP A 140 4.04 -8.10 16.47
C ASP A 140 5.32 -7.24 16.39
N SER A 141 5.51 -6.52 15.29
CA SER A 141 6.63 -5.60 15.13
C SER A 141 6.65 -4.51 16.21
N ILE A 142 5.50 -3.93 16.52
CA ILE A 142 5.41 -2.89 17.56
C ILE A 142 5.60 -3.49 18.96
N ALA A 143 5.03 -4.66 19.21
CA ALA A 143 5.03 -5.29 20.52
C ALA A 143 6.36 -5.98 20.87
N PHE A 144 7.01 -6.61 19.90
CA PHE A 144 8.14 -7.52 20.15
C PHE A 144 9.47 -7.07 19.51
N LEU A 145 9.46 -6.30 18.42
CA LEU A 145 10.71 -5.88 17.77
C LEU A 145 11.28 -4.61 18.39
N LYS A 146 12.62 -4.61 18.51
CA LYS A 146 13.35 -3.39 18.86
C LYS A 146 13.31 -2.39 17.70
N MET A 147 13.51 -1.10 18.00
CA MET A 147 13.41 -0.03 16.99
C MET A 147 14.43 -0.19 15.85
N ASP A 148 15.59 -0.80 16.11
CA ASP A 148 16.58 -1.09 15.06
C ASP A 148 16.09 -2.14 14.05
N GLU A 149 15.38 -3.20 14.50
CA GLU A 149 14.77 -4.20 13.63
C GLU A 149 13.60 -3.63 12.82
N ARG A 150 12.78 -2.78 13.43
CA ARG A 150 11.70 -2.05 12.75
C ARG A 150 12.23 -1.15 11.63
N LEU A 151 13.32 -0.43 11.90
CA LEU A 151 13.97 0.41 10.89
C LEU A 151 14.52 -0.43 9.73
N LEU A 152 15.16 -1.56 10.00
CA LEU A 152 15.68 -2.46 8.96
C LEU A 152 14.54 -3.00 8.08
N LYS A 153 13.45 -3.49 8.68
CA LYS A 153 12.26 -3.96 7.95
C LYS A 153 11.68 -2.87 7.05
N TYR A 154 11.56 -1.65 7.58
CA TYR A 154 11.08 -0.49 6.84
C TYR A 154 11.95 -0.16 5.62
N LEU A 155 13.29 -0.11 5.79
CA LEU A 155 14.21 0.20 4.69
C LEU A 155 14.16 -0.87 3.60
N ALA A 156 14.16 -2.15 3.98
CA ALA A 156 14.05 -3.28 3.05
C ALA A 156 12.75 -3.22 2.24
N GLU A 157 11.62 -2.92 2.89
CA GLU A 157 10.32 -2.81 2.23
C GLU A 157 10.27 -1.64 1.25
N LYS A 158 10.83 -0.48 1.61
CA LYS A 158 10.94 0.68 0.70
C LYS A 158 11.73 0.35 -0.56
N VAL A 159 12.88 -0.33 -0.43
CA VAL A 159 13.69 -0.79 -1.58
C VAL A 159 12.89 -1.77 -2.44
N ARG A 160 12.22 -2.74 -1.84
CA ARG A 160 11.41 -3.73 -2.53
C ARG A 160 10.32 -3.08 -3.39
N ILE A 161 9.61 -2.11 -2.82
CA ILE A 161 8.47 -1.43 -3.47
C ILE A 161 8.93 -0.46 -4.56
N SER A 162 9.93 0.38 -4.28
CA SER A 162 10.43 1.36 -5.25
C SER A 162 11.31 0.74 -6.34
N LYS A 163 11.80 -0.49 -6.13
CA LYS A 163 12.81 -1.17 -6.95
C LYS A 163 14.08 -0.32 -7.14
N ASN A 164 14.36 0.52 -6.16
CA ASN A 164 15.49 1.43 -6.14
C ASN A 164 16.18 1.33 -4.78
N ASN A 165 17.48 1.11 -4.78
CA ASN A 165 18.28 1.01 -3.56
C ASN A 165 18.50 2.39 -2.89
N THR A 166 18.06 3.48 -3.49
CA THR A 166 18.16 4.83 -2.92
C THR A 166 16.80 5.29 -2.41
N ILE A 167 16.72 5.55 -1.13
CA ILE A 167 15.51 6.05 -0.44
C ILE A 167 15.67 7.56 -0.25
N HIS A 168 14.84 8.35 -0.95
CA HIS A 168 14.82 9.81 -0.85
C HIS A 168 13.87 10.26 0.28
N LYS A 169 14.33 10.12 1.53
CA LYS A 169 13.61 10.57 2.72
C LYS A 169 14.55 11.16 3.75
N THR A 170 14.04 12.14 4.46
CA THR A 170 14.72 12.73 5.62
C THR A 170 14.56 11.83 6.85
N HIS A 171 15.48 11.96 7.81
CA HIS A 171 15.36 11.25 9.09
C HIS A 171 14.07 11.63 9.85
N GLN A 172 13.56 12.84 9.65
CA GLN A 172 12.30 13.28 10.25
C GLN A 172 11.10 12.55 9.68
N GLU A 173 11.04 12.38 8.35
CA GLU A 173 9.96 11.64 7.69
C GLU A 173 9.95 10.16 8.09
N ILE A 174 11.15 9.54 8.17
CA ILE A 174 11.27 8.15 8.64
C ILE A 174 10.83 8.02 10.10
N ALA A 175 11.23 8.97 10.95
CA ALA A 175 10.83 8.99 12.35
C ALA A 175 9.31 9.10 12.48
N TYR A 176 8.70 9.93 11.66
CA TYR A 176 7.25 10.11 11.61
C TYR A 176 6.54 8.81 11.19
N GLU A 177 6.97 8.19 10.09
CA GLU A 177 6.39 6.92 9.59
C GLU A 177 6.59 5.74 10.57
N LEU A 178 7.64 5.75 11.39
CA LEU A 178 7.92 4.71 12.39
C LEU A 178 7.45 5.04 13.82
N HIS A 179 6.74 6.17 14.02
CA HIS A 179 6.30 6.65 15.34
C HIS A 179 7.41 6.67 16.38
N THR A 180 8.50 7.39 16.04
CA THR A 180 9.66 7.56 16.93
C THR A 180 10.28 8.94 16.76
N SER A 181 11.31 9.27 17.54
CA SER A 181 11.98 10.56 17.41
C SER A 181 13.03 10.56 16.30
N ARG A 182 13.22 11.71 15.64
CA ARG A 182 14.32 11.94 14.70
C ARG A 182 15.70 11.57 15.28
N VAL A 183 15.90 11.82 16.57
CA VAL A 183 17.17 11.51 17.26
C VAL A 183 17.42 10.00 17.26
N VAL A 184 16.40 9.19 17.56
CA VAL A 184 16.50 7.73 17.52
C VAL A 184 16.82 7.23 16.11
N ILE A 185 16.08 7.70 15.09
CA ILE A 185 16.35 7.33 13.69
C ILE A 185 17.75 7.74 13.26
N SER A 186 18.19 8.97 13.56
CA SER A 186 19.53 9.43 13.19
C SER A 186 20.64 8.57 13.80
N ARG A 187 20.48 8.17 15.07
CA ARG A 187 21.43 7.27 15.75
C ARG A 187 21.45 5.87 15.13
N LEU A 188 20.28 5.31 14.82
CA LEU A 188 20.18 3.98 14.23
C LEU A 188 20.71 3.93 12.79
N LEU A 189 20.39 4.94 11.97
CA LEU A 189 20.94 5.05 10.62
C LEU A 189 22.46 5.21 10.65
N LYS A 190 23.02 6.00 11.59
CA LYS A 190 24.46 6.12 11.75
C LYS A 190 25.12 4.80 12.15
N LYS A 191 24.46 4.00 13.01
CA LYS A 191 24.89 2.64 13.35
C LYS A 191 24.93 1.74 12.11
N LEU A 192 23.89 1.76 11.27
CA LEU A 192 23.83 0.97 10.03
C LEU A 192 24.91 1.41 9.02
N GLU A 193 25.18 2.70 8.92
CA GLU A 193 26.26 3.23 8.08
C GLU A 193 27.63 2.74 8.58
N THR A 194 27.88 2.78 9.87
CA THR A 194 29.13 2.27 10.48
C THR A 194 29.30 0.77 10.23
N LEU A 195 28.19 0.01 10.17
CA LEU A 195 28.19 -1.42 9.83
C LEU A 195 28.31 -1.68 8.31
N GLY A 196 28.40 -0.62 7.48
CA GLY A 196 28.53 -0.73 6.02
C GLY A 196 27.26 -1.15 5.29
N LYS A 197 26.12 -1.25 5.99
CA LYS A 197 24.84 -1.67 5.41
C LYS A 197 24.15 -0.63 4.55
N ILE A 198 24.39 0.64 4.85
CA ILE A 198 23.84 1.80 4.15
C ILE A 198 24.92 2.87 3.96
N GLU A 199 24.61 3.85 3.13
CA GLU A 199 25.38 5.09 2.99
C GLU A 199 24.45 6.30 3.08
N LEU A 200 24.77 7.24 3.99
CA LEU A 200 23.98 8.43 4.21
C LEU A 200 24.44 9.57 3.31
N ASN A 201 23.55 10.05 2.47
CA ASN A 201 23.74 11.20 1.60
C ASN A 201 22.76 12.32 1.98
N ARG A 202 22.93 13.51 1.43
CA ARG A 202 22.02 14.64 1.69
C ARG A 202 20.59 14.30 1.22
N ASN A 203 19.67 14.08 2.17
CA ASN A 203 18.28 13.70 1.95
C ASN A 203 18.10 12.39 1.14
N ALA A 204 19.09 11.50 1.20
CA ALA A 204 19.03 10.20 0.54
C ALA A 204 19.79 9.14 1.35
N ILE A 205 19.31 7.93 1.34
CA ILE A 205 19.90 6.76 2.00
C ILE A 205 20.12 5.71 0.92
N LEU A 206 21.37 5.39 0.64
CA LEU A 206 21.72 4.30 -0.29
C LEU A 206 21.83 3.00 0.52
N ILE A 207 21.03 2.01 0.15
CA ILE A 207 21.04 0.68 0.74
C ILE A 207 22.08 -0.19 0.02
N LYS A 208 22.98 -0.81 0.78
CA LYS A 208 24.06 -1.67 0.26
C LYS A 208 23.80 -3.15 0.55
N ASP A 209 23.46 -3.46 1.81
CA ASP A 209 23.23 -4.84 2.26
C ASP A 209 22.30 -4.84 3.49
N ILE A 210 20.99 -5.15 3.26
CA ILE A 210 19.98 -5.27 4.33
C ILE A 210 19.20 -6.57 4.16
#